data_c448fdee136d8454cb5c6bca8ca57193
#
_entry.id   c448fdee136d8454cb5c6bca8ca57193
#
_cell.length_a   1.000
_cell.length_b   1.000
_cell.length_c   1.000
_cell.angle_alpha   90.00
_cell.angle_beta   90.00
_cell.angle_gamma   90.00
#
_symmetry.space_group_name_H-M   'P 1'
#
loop_
_entity.id
_entity.type
_entity.pdbx_description
1 polymer ?
#
loop_
_entity_poly.entity_id
_entity_poly.type
_entity_poly.pdbx_seq_one_letter_code
_entity_poly.pdbx_strand_id
1 'polypeptide(L)'
;MTIKRIVLSGGGTGGHVYPGLSVYQELKRRYPDLECLFIGTAKGLESEILNQHPDIQFKTIEISGFKRKLTLSNFKVIFQMFNSTHKAKKMIRDFNPDVVIGTGGFVCGPVLWAATQLKFPALIHEQNSVAGVTNKFLASKVDKIATSFKEVHRDFAQYPQKIVYTGNPRGQEVLDKVSEADSLTSQFGLDPDVATVLIFGGSRGAPAINRAAIESVEAYASAPYQVIIGTGKVHYDEWIQYLDEQQVTVPANVKIVNYIDQMPNLMNQIDLIISRSGATTLAEITALGLPSILIPSPYVTNNHQVKNALALVNQQAAVMIEEKDLTAQTLKEQIDELMASPSQLKQMSEKAKNLGKPDAIDALVVEIEKLVK
;
A
#
# COMPACT_ATOMS: atom_id res chain seq x y z
N MET A 1 23.36 -17.77 -10.34
CA MET A 1 24.12 -17.17 -9.21
C MET A 1 23.26 -17.24 -7.95
N THR A 2 23.87 -17.28 -6.78
CA THR A 2 23.12 -17.35 -5.52
C THR A 2 23.21 -16.00 -4.84
N ILE A 3 22.07 -15.36 -4.54
CA ILE A 3 22.01 -14.14 -3.73
C ILE A 3 22.18 -14.56 -2.28
N LYS A 4 23.17 -13.99 -1.60
CA LYS A 4 23.48 -14.32 -0.20
C LYS A 4 23.13 -13.20 0.77
N ARG A 5 23.28 -11.96 0.37
CA ARG A 5 23.07 -10.79 1.25
C ARG A 5 22.38 -9.65 0.53
N ILE A 6 21.30 -9.15 1.13
CA ILE A 6 20.59 -7.98 0.60
C ILE A 6 20.50 -6.88 1.66
N VAL A 7 20.53 -5.64 1.21
CA VAL A 7 20.14 -4.50 2.04
C VAL A 7 18.79 -3.99 1.55
N LEU A 8 17.84 -3.85 2.47
CA LEU A 8 16.57 -3.20 2.25
C LEU A 8 16.51 -1.84 2.93
N SER A 9 15.82 -0.89 2.33
CA SER A 9 15.48 0.38 2.94
C SER A 9 14.11 0.85 2.50
N GLY A 10 13.28 1.19 3.47
CA GLY A 10 11.93 1.71 3.25
C GLY A 10 11.37 2.21 4.57
N GLY A 11 10.54 3.25 4.55
CA GLY A 11 10.04 3.73 5.83
C GLY A 11 9.04 4.87 5.75
N GLY A 12 8.57 5.26 6.92
CA GLY A 12 7.57 6.30 7.11
C GLY A 12 6.12 5.82 7.00
N THR A 13 5.84 4.84 6.16
CA THR A 13 4.49 4.27 5.98
C THR A 13 4.55 2.77 5.69
N GLY A 14 3.47 2.03 5.98
CA GLY A 14 3.34 0.61 5.61
C GLY A 14 3.47 0.37 4.10
N GLY A 15 3.01 1.31 3.27
CA GLY A 15 3.15 1.24 1.82
C GLY A 15 4.58 1.19 1.30
N HIS A 16 5.58 1.60 2.11
CA HIS A 16 6.98 1.47 1.79
C HIS A 16 7.63 0.24 2.45
N VAL A 17 7.19 -0.14 3.65
CA VAL A 17 7.81 -1.24 4.40
C VAL A 17 7.37 -2.60 3.87
N TYR A 18 6.07 -2.81 3.72
CA TYR A 18 5.52 -4.11 3.31
C TYR A 18 6.00 -4.59 1.92
N PRO A 19 6.11 -3.76 0.87
CA PRO A 19 6.67 -4.22 -0.40
C PRO A 19 8.12 -4.74 -0.26
N GLY A 20 8.92 -4.13 0.61
CA GLY A 20 10.27 -4.60 0.91
C GLY A 20 10.27 -5.95 1.61
N LEU A 21 9.36 -6.15 2.56
CA LEU A 21 9.21 -7.42 3.28
C LEU A 21 8.71 -8.54 2.36
N SER A 22 7.74 -8.25 1.46
CA SER A 22 7.27 -9.23 0.47
C SER A 22 8.42 -9.71 -0.44
N VAL A 23 9.27 -8.78 -0.89
CA VAL A 23 10.48 -9.12 -1.66
C VAL A 23 11.46 -9.96 -0.85
N TYR A 24 11.69 -9.59 0.42
CA TYR A 24 12.56 -10.38 1.30
C TYR A 24 12.04 -11.81 1.49
N GLN A 25 10.76 -11.97 1.77
CA GLN A 25 10.14 -13.27 1.99
C GLN A 25 10.31 -14.19 0.77
N GLU A 26 10.05 -13.66 -0.43
CA GLU A 26 10.22 -14.42 -1.67
C GLU A 26 11.69 -14.75 -1.95
N LEU A 27 12.62 -13.80 -1.78
CA LEU A 27 14.03 -14.06 -1.91
C LEU A 27 14.53 -15.08 -0.88
N LYS A 28 14.04 -15.03 0.37
CA LYS A 28 14.37 -16.01 1.41
C LYS A 28 13.85 -17.41 1.09
N ARG A 29 12.67 -17.49 0.46
CA ARG A 29 12.11 -18.76 -0.03
C ARG A 29 12.97 -19.37 -1.14
N ARG A 30 13.49 -18.55 -2.08
CA ARG A 30 14.37 -19.00 -3.17
C ARG A 30 15.80 -19.29 -2.70
N TYR A 31 16.28 -18.51 -1.76
CA TYR A 31 17.63 -18.56 -1.22
C TYR A 31 17.57 -18.73 0.30
N PRO A 32 17.44 -19.95 0.84
CA PRO A 32 17.24 -20.20 2.28
C PRO A 32 18.33 -19.61 3.18
N ASP A 33 19.57 -19.50 2.68
CA ASP A 33 20.73 -18.93 3.41
C ASP A 33 20.84 -17.42 3.29
N LEU A 34 19.82 -16.74 2.69
CA LEU A 34 19.82 -15.29 2.51
C LEU A 34 19.88 -14.55 3.85
N GLU A 35 20.83 -13.64 3.96
CA GLU A 35 20.91 -12.66 5.03
C GLU A 35 20.33 -11.30 4.60
N CYS A 36 19.58 -10.66 5.46
CA CYS A 36 18.96 -9.37 5.20
C CYS A 36 19.36 -8.34 6.27
N LEU A 37 19.84 -7.18 5.81
CA LEU A 37 19.99 -5.98 6.62
C LEU A 37 18.96 -4.94 6.19
N PHE A 38 18.05 -4.59 7.09
CA PHE A 38 17.12 -3.47 6.86
C PHE A 38 17.66 -2.20 7.51
N ILE A 39 17.80 -1.12 6.73
CA ILE A 39 18.22 0.19 7.23
C ILE A 39 17.02 1.14 7.20
N GLY A 40 16.56 1.55 8.38
CA GLY A 40 15.40 2.40 8.59
C GLY A 40 15.65 3.53 9.58
N THR A 41 14.59 4.04 10.20
CA THR A 41 14.65 5.03 11.28
C THR A 41 14.17 4.44 12.60
N ALA A 42 14.72 4.90 13.73
CA ALA A 42 14.39 4.35 15.04
C ALA A 42 12.95 4.63 15.52
N LYS A 43 12.31 5.66 14.97
CA LYS A 43 10.97 6.12 15.37
C LYS A 43 9.92 5.97 14.26
N GLY A 44 10.26 5.30 13.15
CA GLY A 44 9.35 5.05 12.05
C GLY A 44 8.54 3.77 12.26
N LEU A 45 7.45 3.63 11.50
CA LEU A 45 6.62 2.43 11.48
C LEU A 45 7.43 1.16 11.17
N GLU A 46 8.50 1.30 10.39
CA GLU A 46 9.44 0.22 10.08
C GLU A 46 10.06 -0.40 11.34
N SER A 47 10.31 0.39 12.39
CA SER A 47 10.85 -0.12 13.65
C SER A 47 9.87 -1.04 14.38
N GLU A 48 8.59 -0.70 14.37
CA GLU A 48 7.53 -1.53 15.00
C GLU A 48 7.31 -2.83 14.21
N ILE A 49 7.26 -2.73 12.89
CA ILE A 49 7.05 -3.89 12.00
C ILE A 49 8.22 -4.86 12.10
N LEU A 50 9.46 -4.37 12.03
CA LEU A 50 10.66 -5.22 12.03
C LEU A 50 10.93 -5.91 13.37
N ASN A 51 10.38 -5.43 14.46
CA ASN A 51 10.41 -6.15 15.74
C ASN A 51 9.73 -7.53 15.67
N GLN A 52 8.84 -7.74 14.68
CA GLN A 52 8.17 -9.02 14.43
C GLN A 52 8.95 -9.94 13.47
N HIS A 53 10.11 -9.46 12.96
CA HIS A 53 10.97 -10.18 12.01
C HIS A 53 12.40 -10.34 12.56
N PRO A 54 12.63 -11.20 13.57
CA PRO A 54 13.92 -11.36 14.23
C PRO A 54 15.02 -11.93 13.31
N ASP A 55 14.66 -12.49 12.18
CA ASP A 55 15.53 -13.00 11.13
C ASP A 55 16.12 -11.89 10.24
N ILE A 56 15.62 -10.65 10.35
CA ILE A 56 16.12 -9.47 9.64
C ILE A 56 16.98 -8.62 10.59
N GLN A 57 18.23 -8.39 10.22
CA GLN A 57 19.06 -7.43 10.96
C GLN A 57 18.50 -6.01 10.75
N PHE A 58 18.16 -5.30 11.84
CA PHE A 58 17.67 -3.92 11.75
C PHE A 58 18.72 -2.94 12.27
N LYS A 59 19.08 -1.95 11.42
CA LYS A 59 19.95 -0.82 11.80
C LYS A 59 19.28 0.50 11.44
N THR A 60 19.60 1.55 12.20
CA THR A 60 18.92 2.84 12.07
C THR A 60 19.87 3.97 11.72
N ILE A 61 19.35 4.92 10.93
CA ILE A 61 19.97 6.20 10.64
C ILE A 61 19.02 7.35 11.03
N GLU A 62 19.57 8.54 11.24
CA GLU A 62 18.81 9.71 11.61
C GLU A 62 18.56 10.58 10.39
N ILE A 63 17.35 10.55 9.87
CA ILE A 63 16.91 11.38 8.75
C ILE A 63 15.47 11.82 8.96
N SER A 64 15.14 13.02 8.53
CA SER A 64 13.80 13.59 8.56
C SER A 64 13.33 13.94 7.15
N GLY A 65 12.02 13.96 6.93
CA GLY A 65 11.46 14.44 5.68
C GLY A 65 11.63 15.94 5.52
N PHE A 66 11.78 16.42 4.28
CA PHE A 66 11.77 17.85 3.96
C PHE A 66 10.42 18.47 4.27
N LYS A 67 10.42 19.62 4.98
CA LYS A 67 9.19 20.40 5.13
C LYS A 67 8.88 21.13 3.82
N ARG A 68 7.57 21.22 3.48
CA ARG A 68 7.11 21.86 2.22
C ARG A 68 7.46 23.35 2.12
N LYS A 69 7.63 24.04 3.26
CA LYS A 69 8.07 25.44 3.31
C LYS A 69 9.58 25.49 3.46
N LEU A 70 10.22 26.42 2.79
CA LEU A 70 11.64 26.73 3.01
C LEU A 70 11.80 27.28 4.42
N THR A 71 12.37 26.45 5.29
CA THR A 71 12.63 26.77 6.70
C THR A 71 14.05 26.40 7.06
N LEU A 72 14.61 27.03 8.09
CA LEU A 72 15.93 26.68 8.62
C LEU A 72 16.06 25.19 8.98
N SER A 73 14.94 24.52 9.26
CA SER A 73 14.91 23.07 9.48
C SER A 73 15.32 22.24 8.25
N ASN A 74 15.20 22.78 7.03
CA ASN A 74 15.63 22.07 5.82
C ASN A 74 17.16 21.99 5.71
N PHE A 75 17.91 22.97 6.26
CA PHE A 75 19.38 22.86 6.39
C PHE A 75 19.79 21.70 7.30
N LYS A 76 19.04 21.48 8.39
CA LYS A 76 19.24 20.31 9.26
C LYS A 76 19.04 19.00 8.49
N VAL A 77 18.03 18.93 7.63
CA VAL A 77 17.75 17.73 6.80
C VAL A 77 18.90 17.47 5.81
N ILE A 78 19.45 18.53 5.19
CA ILE A 78 20.61 18.41 4.31
C ILE A 78 21.81 17.85 5.07
N PHE A 79 22.11 18.40 6.26
CA PHE A 79 23.20 17.90 7.11
C PHE A 79 22.93 16.44 7.53
N GLN A 80 21.71 16.11 7.94
CA GLN A 80 21.33 14.74 8.24
C GLN A 80 21.52 13.81 7.03
N MET A 81 21.21 14.27 5.82
CA MET A 81 21.40 13.49 4.59
C MET A 81 22.87 13.07 4.41
N PHE A 82 23.84 14.01 4.57
CA PHE A 82 25.26 13.69 4.46
C PHE A 82 25.75 12.77 5.57
N ASN A 83 25.39 13.06 6.82
CA ASN A 83 25.80 12.24 7.98
C ASN A 83 25.21 10.82 7.88
N SER A 84 23.92 10.71 7.54
CA SER A 84 23.25 9.42 7.37
C SER A 84 23.77 8.63 6.18
N THR A 85 24.17 9.32 5.07
CA THR A 85 24.87 8.67 3.97
C THR A 85 26.23 8.10 4.42
N HIS A 86 26.97 8.84 5.24
CA HIS A 86 28.25 8.33 5.78
C HIS A 86 28.05 7.11 6.69
N LYS A 87 27.07 7.16 7.59
CA LYS A 87 26.71 6.02 8.45
C LYS A 87 26.24 4.81 7.61
N ALA A 88 25.39 5.04 6.62
CA ALA A 88 24.89 3.98 5.71
C ALA A 88 26.05 3.34 4.93
N LYS A 89 27.03 4.13 4.44
CA LYS A 89 28.22 3.59 3.76
C LYS A 89 28.99 2.59 4.64
N LYS A 90 29.17 2.91 5.93
CA LYS A 90 29.83 1.99 6.87
C LYS A 90 29.02 0.70 7.00
N MET A 91 27.70 0.80 7.26
CA MET A 91 26.82 -0.35 7.43
C MET A 91 26.82 -1.24 6.19
N ILE A 92 26.69 -0.65 4.99
CA ILE A 92 26.66 -1.37 3.70
C ILE A 92 28.01 -2.04 3.42
N ARG A 93 29.13 -1.34 3.66
CA ARG A 93 30.48 -1.90 3.45
C ARG A 93 30.74 -3.08 4.38
N ASP A 94 30.40 -2.93 5.68
CA ASP A 94 30.62 -3.99 6.68
C ASP A 94 29.74 -5.22 6.40
N PHE A 95 28.50 -5.02 5.89
CA PHE A 95 27.59 -6.09 5.53
C PHE A 95 27.93 -6.72 4.17
N ASN A 96 28.50 -5.95 3.24
CA ASN A 96 28.88 -6.35 1.87
C ASN A 96 27.75 -7.06 1.11
N PRO A 97 26.65 -6.38 0.79
CA PRO A 97 25.50 -6.99 0.13
C PRO A 97 25.76 -7.27 -1.35
N ASP A 98 24.99 -8.21 -1.92
CA ASP A 98 24.96 -8.45 -3.36
C ASP A 98 24.13 -7.39 -4.10
N VAL A 99 23.08 -6.85 -3.42
CA VAL A 99 22.21 -5.80 -3.95
C VAL A 99 21.58 -4.96 -2.84
N VAL A 100 21.29 -3.70 -3.15
CA VAL A 100 20.60 -2.77 -2.25
C VAL A 100 19.28 -2.33 -2.88
N ILE A 101 18.16 -2.52 -2.16
CA ILE A 101 16.81 -2.30 -2.65
C ILE A 101 16.14 -1.21 -1.79
N GLY A 102 15.64 -0.16 -2.45
CA GLY A 102 14.89 0.92 -1.82
C GLY A 102 13.42 0.88 -2.20
N THR A 103 12.54 0.81 -1.22
CA THR A 103 11.09 0.78 -1.44
C THR A 103 10.39 2.10 -1.15
N GLY A 104 11.15 3.17 -0.88
CA GLY A 104 10.59 4.51 -0.74
C GLY A 104 10.67 5.08 0.68
N GLY A 105 10.17 6.30 0.82
CA GLY A 105 10.35 7.10 2.01
C GLY A 105 11.69 7.87 2.02
N PHE A 106 11.80 8.82 2.93
CA PHE A 106 12.99 9.68 3.00
C PHE A 106 14.26 8.94 3.44
N VAL A 107 14.11 7.83 4.17
CA VAL A 107 15.23 6.99 4.63
C VAL A 107 15.98 6.31 3.48
N CYS A 108 15.31 6.01 2.37
CA CYS A 108 15.95 5.44 1.18
C CYS A 108 16.99 6.37 0.55
N GLY A 109 16.81 7.69 0.65
CA GLY A 109 17.72 8.66 0.06
C GLY A 109 19.18 8.44 0.42
N PRO A 110 19.58 8.56 1.70
CA PRO A 110 20.95 8.34 2.12
C PRO A 110 21.45 6.90 1.93
N VAL A 111 20.57 5.89 2.08
CA VAL A 111 20.96 4.47 1.97
C VAL A 111 21.30 4.11 0.52
N LEU A 112 20.40 4.37 -0.41
CA LEU A 112 20.63 4.06 -1.83
C LEU A 112 21.74 4.95 -2.42
N TRP A 113 21.84 6.21 -1.98
CA TRP A 113 22.94 7.05 -2.42
C TRP A 113 24.29 6.52 -1.91
N ALA A 114 24.36 6.02 -0.67
CA ALA A 114 25.56 5.37 -0.14
C ALA A 114 25.94 4.11 -0.96
N ALA A 115 24.96 3.27 -1.29
CA ALA A 115 25.15 2.06 -2.08
C ALA A 115 25.75 2.38 -3.45
N THR A 116 25.17 3.35 -4.18
CA THR A 116 25.65 3.74 -5.51
C THR A 116 27.04 4.35 -5.49
N GLN A 117 27.41 5.11 -4.43
CA GLN A 117 28.79 5.61 -4.26
C GLN A 117 29.81 4.51 -3.95
N LEU A 118 29.37 3.42 -3.35
CA LEU A 118 30.18 2.23 -3.10
C LEU A 118 30.16 1.24 -4.29
N LYS A 119 29.41 1.57 -5.36
CA LYS A 119 29.24 0.76 -6.56
C LYS A 119 28.58 -0.61 -6.32
N PHE A 120 27.75 -0.73 -5.28
CA PHE A 120 26.86 -1.87 -5.14
C PHE A 120 25.67 -1.75 -6.08
N PRO A 121 25.22 -2.85 -6.68
CA PRO A 121 23.99 -2.89 -7.46
C PRO A 121 22.82 -2.32 -6.64
N ALA A 122 22.03 -1.44 -7.26
CA ALA A 122 20.99 -0.71 -6.55
C ALA A 122 19.70 -0.62 -7.37
N LEU A 123 18.57 -0.93 -6.74
CA LEU A 123 17.23 -0.85 -7.32
C LEU A 123 16.31 -0.02 -6.42
N ILE A 124 15.50 0.86 -7.02
CA ILE A 124 14.37 1.49 -6.32
C ILE A 124 13.04 0.95 -6.86
N HIS A 125 12.07 0.84 -5.98
CA HIS A 125 10.69 0.49 -6.33
C HIS A 125 9.76 1.69 -6.02
N GLU A 126 9.01 2.14 -7.03
CA GLU A 126 8.00 3.19 -6.89
C GLU A 126 6.60 2.58 -6.89
N GLN A 127 5.89 2.72 -5.79
CA GLN A 127 4.56 2.14 -5.63
C GLN A 127 3.43 3.00 -6.19
N ASN A 128 3.63 4.31 -6.30
CA ASN A 128 2.57 5.24 -6.69
C ASN A 128 2.62 5.59 -8.18
N SER A 129 1.52 6.10 -8.70
CA SER A 129 1.40 6.62 -10.07
C SER A 129 2.16 7.95 -10.31
N VAL A 130 2.76 8.50 -9.25
CA VAL A 130 3.62 9.70 -9.27
C VAL A 130 4.84 9.45 -8.42
N ALA A 131 6.02 9.72 -8.95
CA ALA A 131 7.26 9.45 -8.26
C ALA A 131 7.46 10.35 -7.03
N GLY A 132 7.85 9.71 -5.93
CA GLY A 132 8.29 10.39 -4.72
C GLY A 132 9.59 11.18 -4.96
N VAL A 133 9.78 12.27 -4.19
CA VAL A 133 10.96 13.14 -4.30
C VAL A 133 12.26 12.35 -4.13
N THR A 134 12.29 11.41 -3.19
CA THR A 134 13.46 10.55 -2.95
C THR A 134 13.78 9.69 -4.18
N ASN A 135 12.76 9.05 -4.79
CA ASN A 135 12.96 8.21 -5.96
C ASN A 135 13.37 9.03 -7.19
N LYS A 136 12.83 10.25 -7.37
CA LYS A 136 13.32 11.18 -8.42
C LYS A 136 14.80 11.54 -8.24
N PHE A 137 15.23 11.81 -7.00
CA PHE A 137 16.64 12.09 -6.69
C PHE A 137 17.54 10.89 -6.97
N LEU A 138 17.07 9.69 -6.69
CA LEU A 138 17.85 8.44 -6.86
C LEU A 138 17.86 7.93 -8.31
N ALA A 139 16.91 8.31 -9.15
CA ALA A 139 16.71 7.77 -10.50
C ALA A 139 17.97 7.80 -11.37
N SER A 140 18.74 8.91 -11.32
CA SER A 140 20.01 9.01 -12.08
C SER A 140 21.09 8.06 -11.58
N LYS A 141 21.04 7.63 -10.32
CA LYS A 141 22.12 6.97 -9.58
C LYS A 141 21.99 5.46 -9.52
N VAL A 142 20.76 4.95 -9.41
CA VAL A 142 20.47 3.52 -9.31
C VAL A 142 20.54 2.82 -10.66
N ASP A 143 20.65 1.50 -10.65
CA ASP A 143 20.73 0.68 -11.88
C ASP A 143 19.35 0.40 -12.46
N LYS A 144 18.32 0.20 -11.59
CA LYS A 144 16.95 -0.10 -11.99
C LYS A 144 15.93 0.69 -11.19
N ILE A 145 14.81 0.98 -11.87
CA ILE A 145 13.64 1.66 -11.34
C ILE A 145 12.43 0.77 -11.61
N ALA A 146 12.04 -0.03 -10.62
CA ALA A 146 10.83 -0.84 -10.68
C ALA A 146 9.61 0.02 -10.36
N THR A 147 8.51 -0.18 -11.07
CA THR A 147 7.31 0.65 -10.95
C THR A 147 6.04 -0.18 -10.85
N SER A 148 5.07 0.31 -10.05
CA SER A 148 3.75 -0.30 -9.91
C SER A 148 2.72 0.23 -10.89
N PHE A 149 2.93 1.42 -11.45
CA PHE A 149 2.05 2.09 -12.40
C PHE A 149 2.84 2.54 -13.64
N LYS A 150 2.22 2.43 -14.81
CA LYS A 150 2.82 2.93 -16.07
C LYS A 150 2.84 4.47 -16.11
N GLU A 151 1.90 5.13 -15.45
CA GLU A 151 1.76 6.58 -15.40
C GLU A 151 2.99 7.26 -14.80
N VAL A 152 3.70 6.60 -13.89
CA VAL A 152 4.91 7.16 -13.26
C VAL A 152 6.12 7.18 -14.18
N HIS A 153 6.10 6.44 -15.30
CA HIS A 153 7.22 6.41 -16.26
C HIS A 153 7.58 7.82 -16.80
N ARG A 154 6.58 8.70 -16.94
CA ARG A 154 6.81 10.12 -17.33
C ARG A 154 7.72 10.86 -16.35
N ASP A 155 7.66 10.50 -15.06
CA ASP A 155 8.49 11.12 -14.02
C ASP A 155 9.96 10.67 -14.09
N PHE A 156 10.22 9.56 -14.78
CA PHE A 156 11.53 8.96 -15.01
C PHE A 156 11.94 8.93 -16.49
N ALA A 157 11.28 9.73 -17.34
CA ALA A 157 11.48 9.73 -18.79
C ALA A 157 12.92 9.99 -19.24
N GLN A 158 13.78 10.59 -18.39
CA GLN A 158 15.21 10.77 -18.65
C GLN A 158 16.03 9.46 -18.54
N TYR A 159 15.45 8.39 -17.97
CA TYR A 159 16.13 7.11 -17.71
C TYR A 159 15.32 5.90 -18.19
N PRO A 160 14.81 5.91 -19.45
CA PRO A 160 13.87 4.88 -19.93
C PRO A 160 14.46 3.47 -19.85
N GLN A 161 15.78 3.34 -20.05
CA GLN A 161 16.50 2.05 -20.01
C GLN A 161 16.60 1.44 -18.61
N LYS A 162 16.32 2.23 -17.55
CA LYS A 162 16.32 1.74 -16.16
C LYS A 162 14.94 1.31 -15.68
N ILE A 163 13.87 1.77 -16.36
CA ILE A 163 12.49 1.54 -15.94
C ILE A 163 12.07 0.12 -16.25
N VAL A 164 11.50 -0.55 -15.25
CA VAL A 164 10.86 -1.87 -15.40
C VAL A 164 9.49 -1.84 -14.74
N TYR A 165 8.46 -2.26 -15.46
CA TYR A 165 7.10 -2.34 -14.94
C TYR A 165 6.88 -3.70 -14.30
N THR A 166 7.02 -3.77 -12.98
CA THR A 166 6.91 -5.02 -12.20
C THR A 166 5.56 -5.18 -11.52
N GLY A 167 4.84 -4.09 -11.29
CA GLY A 167 3.70 -4.09 -10.37
C GLY A 167 4.14 -3.91 -8.91
N ASN A 168 3.16 -3.98 -8.01
CA ASN A 168 3.42 -3.91 -6.57
C ASN A 168 3.42 -5.33 -5.97
N PRO A 169 4.45 -5.74 -5.23
CA PRO A 169 4.55 -7.05 -4.59
C PRO A 169 3.31 -7.47 -3.79
N ARG A 170 2.61 -6.52 -3.20
CA ARG A 170 1.38 -6.78 -2.45
C ARG A 170 0.24 -7.38 -3.29
N GLY A 171 0.23 -7.12 -4.61
CA GLY A 171 -0.77 -7.71 -5.50
C GLY A 171 -0.65 -9.23 -5.60
N GLN A 172 0.57 -9.75 -5.71
CA GLN A 172 0.81 -11.20 -5.69
C GLN A 172 0.58 -11.78 -4.29
N GLU A 173 1.10 -11.11 -3.25
CA GLU A 173 0.98 -11.56 -1.86
C GLU A 173 -0.48 -11.74 -1.42
N VAL A 174 -1.41 -10.87 -1.86
CA VAL A 174 -2.83 -11.01 -1.53
C VAL A 174 -3.41 -12.29 -2.14
N LEU A 175 -3.04 -12.62 -3.38
CA LEU A 175 -3.49 -13.84 -4.05
C LEU A 175 -2.95 -15.09 -3.37
N ASP A 176 -1.68 -15.09 -2.97
CA ASP A 176 -1.03 -16.20 -2.28
C ASP A 176 -1.62 -16.47 -0.89
N LYS A 177 -2.24 -15.46 -0.28
CA LYS A 177 -2.87 -15.53 1.05
C LYS A 177 -4.36 -15.84 1.03
N VAL A 178 -5.01 -15.77 -0.12
CA VAL A 178 -6.41 -16.20 -0.23
C VAL A 178 -6.52 -17.67 0.08
N SER A 179 -7.45 -18.02 0.98
CA SER A 179 -7.79 -19.40 1.31
C SER A 179 -9.28 -19.64 1.04
N GLU A 180 -9.68 -20.91 1.02
CA GLU A 180 -11.09 -21.31 0.86
C GLU A 180 -11.92 -21.08 2.14
N ALA A 181 -11.33 -20.51 3.21
CA ALA A 181 -12.04 -20.26 4.45
C ALA A 181 -13.15 -19.20 4.24
N ASP A 182 -14.36 -19.56 4.59
CA ASP A 182 -15.51 -18.66 4.60
C ASP A 182 -15.36 -17.63 5.73
N SER A 183 -14.94 -16.42 5.36
CA SER A 183 -14.80 -15.31 6.29
C SER A 183 -16.13 -14.61 6.58
N LEU A 184 -17.08 -14.62 5.65
CA LEU A 184 -18.37 -13.94 5.82
C LEU A 184 -19.18 -14.60 6.93
N THR A 185 -19.36 -15.91 6.88
CA THR A 185 -20.10 -16.64 7.90
C THR A 185 -19.32 -16.75 9.21
N SER A 186 -18.05 -17.18 9.16
CA SER A 186 -17.27 -17.52 10.37
C SER A 186 -16.89 -16.30 11.20
N GLN A 187 -16.57 -15.16 10.59
CA GLN A 187 -16.13 -13.96 11.31
C GLN A 187 -17.27 -12.96 11.55
N PHE A 188 -18.23 -12.88 10.64
CA PHE A 188 -19.24 -11.81 10.66
C PHE A 188 -20.67 -12.36 10.85
N GLY A 189 -20.89 -13.64 10.70
CA GLY A 189 -22.24 -14.24 10.75
C GLY A 189 -23.14 -13.68 9.63
N LEU A 190 -22.55 -13.43 8.46
CA LEU A 190 -23.22 -12.98 7.25
C LEU A 190 -23.45 -14.16 6.31
N ASP A 191 -24.41 -14.01 5.40
CA ASP A 191 -24.77 -15.01 4.41
C ASP A 191 -23.82 -14.93 3.21
N PRO A 192 -23.06 -15.98 2.86
CA PRO A 192 -22.13 -15.97 1.74
C PRO A 192 -22.80 -15.87 0.36
N ASP A 193 -24.11 -16.17 0.27
CA ASP A 193 -24.88 -16.10 -0.96
C ASP A 193 -25.48 -14.69 -1.22
N VAL A 194 -25.33 -13.78 -0.24
CA VAL A 194 -25.81 -12.40 -0.35
C VAL A 194 -24.65 -11.45 -0.68
N ALA A 195 -24.82 -10.65 -1.72
CA ALA A 195 -23.84 -9.68 -2.16
C ALA A 195 -23.35 -8.79 -0.99
N THR A 196 -22.05 -8.58 -0.88
CA THR A 196 -21.44 -7.94 0.29
C THR A 196 -20.57 -6.75 -0.10
N VAL A 197 -20.75 -5.65 0.61
CA VAL A 197 -19.99 -4.39 0.48
C VAL A 197 -19.06 -4.23 1.67
N LEU A 198 -17.78 -3.98 1.42
CA LEU A 198 -16.81 -3.64 2.46
C LEU A 198 -16.48 -2.14 2.42
N ILE A 199 -16.67 -1.44 3.53
CA ILE A 199 -16.24 -0.06 3.71
C ILE A 199 -15.05 -0.03 4.67
N PHE A 200 -13.87 0.42 4.18
CA PHE A 200 -12.63 0.29 4.90
C PHE A 200 -11.66 1.45 4.63
N GLY A 201 -11.35 2.22 5.66
CA GLY A 201 -10.47 3.39 5.57
C GLY A 201 -8.97 3.11 5.68
N GLY A 202 -8.57 1.83 5.81
CA GLY A 202 -7.21 1.39 6.11
C GLY A 202 -7.06 0.94 7.58
N SER A 203 -5.93 0.34 7.95
CA SER A 203 -5.71 -0.29 9.28
C SER A 203 -5.88 0.68 10.47
N ARG A 204 -5.68 1.98 10.25
CA ARG A 204 -5.89 3.02 11.27
C ARG A 204 -7.26 3.70 11.18
N GLY A 205 -8.08 3.31 10.20
CA GLY A 205 -9.32 3.98 9.86
C GLY A 205 -9.12 5.29 9.09
N ALA A 206 -10.23 5.85 8.61
CA ALA A 206 -10.30 7.15 7.95
C ALA A 206 -11.53 7.90 8.44
N PRO A 207 -11.38 8.95 9.26
CA PRO A 207 -12.53 9.62 9.93
C PRO A 207 -13.64 10.04 8.97
N ALA A 208 -13.31 10.55 7.78
CA ALA A 208 -14.32 10.97 6.81
C ALA A 208 -15.11 9.78 6.23
N ILE A 209 -14.41 8.67 5.90
CA ILE A 209 -15.06 7.44 5.41
C ILE A 209 -15.92 6.83 6.51
N ASN A 210 -15.35 6.72 7.73
CA ASN A 210 -16.06 6.18 8.88
C ASN A 210 -17.35 6.97 9.15
N ARG A 211 -17.26 8.31 9.16
CA ARG A 211 -18.44 9.16 9.37
C ARG A 211 -19.53 8.90 8.34
N ALA A 212 -19.19 8.97 7.05
CA ALA A 212 -20.16 8.74 5.99
C ALA A 212 -20.80 7.35 6.07
N ALA A 213 -20.00 6.31 6.40
CA ALA A 213 -20.49 4.95 6.56
C ALA A 213 -21.41 4.79 7.77
N ILE A 214 -21.02 5.32 8.93
CA ILE A 214 -21.79 5.19 10.18
C ILE A 214 -23.10 5.99 10.11
N GLU A 215 -23.07 7.20 9.56
CA GLU A 215 -24.29 8.01 9.36
C GLU A 215 -25.27 7.38 8.32
N SER A 216 -24.79 6.39 7.51
CA SER A 216 -25.64 5.65 6.56
C SER A 216 -26.20 4.34 7.11
N VAL A 217 -25.84 3.93 8.33
CA VAL A 217 -26.12 2.57 8.86
C VAL A 217 -27.59 2.20 8.77
N GLU A 218 -28.52 3.08 9.23
CA GLU A 218 -29.96 2.79 9.19
C GLU A 218 -30.50 2.65 7.74
N ALA A 219 -29.93 3.41 6.81
CA ALA A 219 -30.33 3.36 5.40
C ALA A 219 -30.01 2.03 4.71
N TYR A 220 -29.14 1.19 5.30
CA TYR A 220 -28.86 -0.15 4.80
C TYR A 220 -29.89 -1.21 5.22
N ALA A 221 -30.83 -0.90 6.13
CA ALA A 221 -31.81 -1.88 6.62
C ALA A 221 -32.66 -2.52 5.50
N SER A 222 -32.97 -1.76 4.45
CA SER A 222 -33.74 -2.23 3.29
C SER A 222 -32.89 -2.62 2.09
N ALA A 223 -31.54 -2.58 2.23
CA ALA A 223 -30.65 -2.91 1.12
C ALA A 223 -30.68 -4.43 0.81
N PRO A 224 -30.67 -4.82 -0.48
CA PRO A 224 -30.61 -6.23 -0.88
C PRO A 224 -29.19 -6.80 -0.80
N TYR A 225 -28.29 -6.17 -0.05
CA TYR A 225 -26.91 -6.55 0.15
C TYR A 225 -26.50 -6.36 1.60
N GLN A 226 -25.38 -6.93 1.96
CA GLN A 226 -24.76 -6.84 3.30
C GLN A 226 -23.63 -5.83 3.32
N VAL A 227 -23.35 -5.24 4.48
CA VAL A 227 -22.30 -4.23 4.63
C VAL A 227 -21.40 -4.55 5.81
N ILE A 228 -20.09 -4.52 5.59
CA ILE A 228 -19.07 -4.59 6.63
C ILE A 228 -18.38 -3.24 6.70
N ILE A 229 -18.33 -2.62 7.89
CA ILE A 229 -17.68 -1.34 8.14
C ILE A 229 -16.47 -1.56 9.06
N GLY A 230 -15.27 -1.45 8.49
CA GLY A 230 -14.00 -1.51 9.23
C GLY A 230 -13.55 -0.11 9.66
N THR A 231 -13.81 0.29 10.91
CA THR A 231 -13.54 1.63 11.42
C THR A 231 -12.07 1.89 11.74
N GLY A 232 -11.28 0.82 11.93
CA GLY A 232 -9.92 0.90 12.48
C GLY A 232 -9.92 0.98 14.01
N LYS A 233 -8.92 0.35 14.64
CA LYS A 233 -8.83 0.21 16.11
C LYS A 233 -8.90 1.54 16.88
N VAL A 234 -8.41 2.63 16.26
CA VAL A 234 -8.33 3.95 16.91
C VAL A 234 -9.70 4.63 17.05
N HIS A 235 -10.63 4.33 16.15
CA HIS A 235 -11.91 5.07 16.06
C HIS A 235 -13.13 4.22 16.41
N TYR A 236 -12.95 2.95 16.70
CA TYR A 236 -14.07 2.02 16.90
C TYR A 236 -14.96 2.43 18.06
N ASP A 237 -14.39 2.62 19.24
CA ASP A 237 -15.14 2.93 20.46
C ASP A 237 -15.89 4.26 20.34
N GLU A 238 -15.28 5.28 19.72
CA GLU A 238 -15.90 6.59 19.42
C GLU A 238 -17.17 6.41 18.57
N TRP A 239 -17.12 5.56 17.52
CA TRP A 239 -18.26 5.37 16.64
C TRP A 239 -19.36 4.50 17.27
N ILE A 240 -19.04 3.52 18.11
CA ILE A 240 -20.04 2.74 18.84
C ILE A 240 -20.77 3.66 19.84
N GLN A 241 -20.03 4.49 20.57
CA GLN A 241 -20.64 5.49 21.46
C GLN A 241 -21.54 6.46 20.70
N TYR A 242 -21.11 6.96 19.54
CA TYR A 242 -21.93 7.82 18.69
C TYR A 242 -23.26 7.18 18.29
N LEU A 243 -23.27 5.91 17.88
CA LEU A 243 -24.49 5.19 17.54
C LEU A 243 -25.45 5.06 18.74
N ASP A 244 -24.90 4.75 19.91
CA ASP A 244 -25.69 4.65 21.16
C ASP A 244 -26.30 6.02 21.52
N GLU A 245 -25.54 7.09 21.47
CA GLU A 245 -26.00 8.46 21.75
C GLU A 245 -27.08 8.94 20.78
N GLN A 246 -26.97 8.56 19.51
CA GLN A 246 -27.97 8.87 18.49
C GLN A 246 -29.15 7.87 18.47
N GLN A 247 -29.15 6.84 19.32
CA GLN A 247 -30.15 5.78 19.40
C GLN A 247 -30.34 5.04 18.05
N VAL A 248 -29.25 4.91 17.27
CA VAL A 248 -29.24 4.23 15.97
C VAL A 248 -29.22 2.71 16.18
N THR A 249 -30.19 2.02 15.60
CA THR A 249 -30.22 0.55 15.58
C THR A 249 -29.43 0.04 14.39
N VAL A 250 -28.37 -0.72 14.64
CA VAL A 250 -27.59 -1.36 13.57
C VAL A 250 -28.39 -2.52 12.97
N PRO A 251 -28.70 -2.49 11.67
CA PRO A 251 -29.46 -3.57 11.00
C PRO A 251 -28.69 -4.89 11.01
N ALA A 252 -29.39 -6.03 10.94
CA ALA A 252 -28.79 -7.38 10.97
C ALA A 252 -27.81 -7.63 9.82
N ASN A 253 -28.06 -7.03 8.65
CA ASN A 253 -27.20 -7.11 7.47
C ASN A 253 -25.99 -6.15 7.49
N VAL A 254 -25.77 -5.40 8.60
CA VAL A 254 -24.62 -4.51 8.78
C VAL A 254 -23.74 -5.02 9.91
N LYS A 255 -22.43 -5.08 9.68
CA LYS A 255 -21.43 -5.41 10.70
C LYS A 255 -20.42 -4.29 10.83
N ILE A 256 -20.23 -3.80 12.06
CA ILE A 256 -19.24 -2.77 12.38
C ILE A 256 -18.13 -3.41 13.20
N VAL A 257 -16.89 -3.31 12.71
CA VAL A 257 -15.73 -3.96 13.34
C VAL A 257 -14.57 -2.99 13.50
N ASN A 258 -13.77 -3.21 14.54
CA ASN A 258 -12.57 -2.40 14.79
C ASN A 258 -11.41 -2.80 13.90
N TYR A 259 -11.33 -4.10 13.53
CA TYR A 259 -10.22 -4.65 12.74
C TYR A 259 -10.66 -5.91 12.00
N ILE A 260 -10.02 -6.16 10.85
CA ILE A 260 -10.26 -7.35 10.01
C ILE A 260 -8.95 -8.12 9.93
N ASP A 261 -8.90 -9.29 10.56
CA ASP A 261 -7.66 -10.06 10.68
C ASP A 261 -7.20 -10.67 9.34
N GLN A 262 -8.10 -11.29 8.63
CA GLN A 262 -7.79 -11.97 7.36
C GLN A 262 -8.32 -11.19 6.16
N MET A 263 -7.88 -9.95 6.01
CA MET A 263 -8.31 -9.05 4.93
C MET A 263 -8.25 -9.70 3.53
N PRO A 264 -7.19 -10.45 3.12
CA PRO A 264 -7.15 -11.11 1.81
C PRO A 264 -8.33 -12.05 1.57
N ASN A 265 -8.71 -12.85 2.56
CA ASN A 265 -9.83 -13.78 2.45
C ASN A 265 -11.16 -13.04 2.32
N LEU A 266 -11.36 -12.01 3.15
CA LEU A 266 -12.57 -11.19 3.05
C LEU A 266 -12.66 -10.48 1.70
N MET A 267 -11.56 -9.86 1.23
CA MET A 267 -11.55 -9.17 -0.07
C MET A 267 -11.86 -10.09 -1.25
N ASN A 268 -11.60 -11.39 -1.13
CA ASN A 268 -11.94 -12.38 -2.16
C ASN A 268 -13.41 -12.81 -2.14
N GLN A 269 -14.17 -12.45 -1.09
CA GLN A 269 -15.56 -12.88 -0.87
C GLN A 269 -16.57 -11.74 -0.96
N ILE A 270 -16.13 -10.52 -1.23
CA ILE A 270 -16.99 -9.34 -1.33
C ILE A 270 -17.14 -8.89 -2.79
N ASP A 271 -18.22 -8.17 -3.08
CA ASP A 271 -18.58 -7.71 -4.42
C ASP A 271 -18.13 -6.27 -4.71
N LEU A 272 -18.02 -5.46 -3.66
CA LEU A 272 -17.64 -4.05 -3.78
C LEU A 272 -16.82 -3.60 -2.56
N ILE A 273 -15.73 -2.88 -2.80
CA ILE A 273 -14.94 -2.26 -1.74
C ILE A 273 -14.97 -0.73 -1.83
N ILE A 274 -15.14 -0.09 -0.69
CA ILE A 274 -14.97 1.36 -0.52
C ILE A 274 -13.70 1.58 0.30
N SER A 275 -12.71 2.28 -0.26
CA SER A 275 -11.45 2.46 0.43
C SER A 275 -10.68 3.72 0.03
N ARG A 276 -9.58 3.99 0.78
CA ARG A 276 -8.55 4.92 0.32
C ARG A 276 -7.80 4.35 -0.89
N SER A 277 -7.30 5.22 -1.76
CA SER A 277 -6.54 4.87 -2.96
C SER A 277 -5.02 4.81 -2.70
N GLY A 278 -4.61 4.17 -1.61
CA GLY A 278 -3.21 3.85 -1.37
C GLY A 278 -2.68 2.82 -2.37
N ALA A 279 -1.44 2.96 -2.82
CA ALA A 279 -0.88 2.08 -3.85
C ALA A 279 -0.91 0.58 -3.49
N THR A 280 -0.77 0.25 -2.20
CA THR A 280 -0.87 -1.12 -1.69
C THR A 280 -2.29 -1.67 -1.85
N THR A 281 -3.29 -0.92 -1.38
CA THR A 281 -4.71 -1.30 -1.49
C THR A 281 -5.14 -1.43 -2.95
N LEU A 282 -4.69 -0.52 -3.84
CA LEU A 282 -5.01 -0.63 -5.26
C LEU A 282 -4.36 -1.84 -5.92
N ALA A 283 -3.17 -2.24 -5.48
CA ALA A 283 -2.55 -3.47 -5.98
C ALA A 283 -3.33 -4.72 -5.55
N GLU A 284 -3.84 -4.75 -4.32
CA GLU A 284 -4.69 -5.82 -3.81
C GLU A 284 -6.03 -5.85 -4.56
N ILE A 285 -6.70 -4.70 -4.73
CA ILE A 285 -7.95 -4.54 -5.49
C ILE A 285 -7.79 -5.04 -6.93
N THR A 286 -6.73 -4.61 -7.62
CA THR A 286 -6.53 -4.98 -9.02
C THR A 286 -6.11 -6.44 -9.20
N ALA A 287 -5.34 -7.00 -8.27
CA ALA A 287 -4.95 -8.41 -8.30
C ALA A 287 -6.16 -9.34 -8.15
N LEU A 288 -7.08 -9.00 -7.24
CA LEU A 288 -8.33 -9.75 -7.04
C LEU A 288 -9.39 -9.44 -8.11
N GLY A 289 -9.26 -8.32 -8.82
CA GLY A 289 -10.30 -7.84 -9.73
C GLY A 289 -11.53 -7.33 -9.00
N LEU A 290 -11.35 -6.66 -7.88
CA LEU A 290 -12.45 -6.22 -7.01
C LEU A 290 -13.00 -4.85 -7.46
N PRO A 291 -14.30 -4.72 -7.76
CA PRO A 291 -14.95 -3.43 -8.01
C PRO A 291 -14.76 -2.49 -6.83
N SER A 292 -14.52 -1.19 -7.09
CA SER A 292 -14.18 -0.28 -6.01
C SER A 292 -14.73 1.14 -6.17
N ILE A 293 -15.13 1.74 -5.04
CA ILE A 293 -15.32 3.18 -4.88
C ILE A 293 -14.11 3.72 -4.10
N LEU A 294 -13.33 4.57 -4.74
CA LEU A 294 -12.10 5.10 -4.20
C LEU A 294 -12.32 6.49 -3.60
N ILE A 295 -11.89 6.68 -2.36
CA ILE A 295 -11.99 7.95 -1.65
C ILE A 295 -10.57 8.41 -1.29
N PRO A 296 -9.91 9.17 -2.20
CA PRO A 296 -8.54 9.62 -1.98
C PRO A 296 -8.39 10.50 -0.75
N SER A 297 -7.33 10.29 0.04
CA SER A 297 -6.98 11.20 1.12
C SER A 297 -6.40 12.51 0.57
N PRO A 298 -6.92 13.69 0.97
CA PRO A 298 -6.38 14.98 0.55
C PRO A 298 -5.10 15.37 1.30
N TYR A 299 -4.75 14.64 2.37
CA TYR A 299 -3.64 14.99 3.27
C TYR A 299 -2.29 14.42 2.84
N VAL A 300 -2.26 13.66 1.75
CA VAL A 300 -1.04 13.00 1.26
C VAL A 300 -0.17 13.91 0.40
N THR A 301 1.12 13.60 0.32
CA THR A 301 2.09 14.38 -0.46
C THR A 301 1.79 14.31 -1.97
N ASN A 302 1.88 15.45 -2.66
CA ASN A 302 1.68 15.57 -4.12
C ASN A 302 0.32 15.04 -4.61
N ASN A 303 -0.67 14.95 -3.73
CA ASN A 303 -2.00 14.43 -4.05
C ASN A 303 -1.94 13.07 -4.76
N HIS A 304 -0.99 12.20 -4.33
CA HIS A 304 -0.72 10.94 -5.03
C HIS A 304 -1.91 9.99 -4.99
N GLN A 305 -2.74 10.02 -3.93
CA GLN A 305 -3.93 9.15 -3.88
C GLN A 305 -4.96 9.49 -4.95
N VAL A 306 -5.23 10.77 -5.23
CA VAL A 306 -6.10 11.16 -6.36
C VAL A 306 -5.54 10.61 -7.68
N LYS A 307 -4.23 10.76 -7.91
CA LYS A 307 -3.60 10.28 -9.14
C LYS A 307 -3.57 8.75 -9.24
N ASN A 308 -3.41 8.06 -8.13
CA ASN A 308 -3.55 6.61 -8.06
C ASN A 308 -4.98 6.18 -8.40
N ALA A 309 -6.00 6.83 -7.82
CA ALA A 309 -7.40 6.55 -8.12
C ALA A 309 -7.70 6.79 -9.61
N LEU A 310 -7.26 7.92 -10.17
CA LEU A 310 -7.46 8.24 -11.59
C LEU A 310 -6.85 7.21 -12.53
N ALA A 311 -5.78 6.53 -12.16
CA ALA A 311 -5.20 5.44 -12.96
C ALA A 311 -6.19 4.28 -13.17
N LEU A 312 -7.07 4.00 -12.19
CA LEU A 312 -8.12 3.00 -12.29
C LEU A 312 -9.41 3.58 -12.91
N VAL A 313 -9.80 4.77 -12.49
CA VAL A 313 -11.04 5.44 -12.95
C VAL A 313 -11.00 5.70 -14.46
N ASN A 314 -9.88 6.17 -15.00
CA ASN A 314 -9.70 6.40 -16.43
C ASN A 314 -9.81 5.12 -17.28
N GLN A 315 -9.61 3.96 -16.64
CA GLN A 315 -9.81 2.64 -17.26
C GLN A 315 -11.19 2.04 -16.91
N GLN A 316 -12.05 2.81 -16.23
CA GLN A 316 -13.38 2.36 -15.77
C GLN A 316 -13.30 1.12 -14.85
N ALA A 317 -12.19 0.96 -14.13
CA ALA A 317 -11.95 -0.11 -13.16
C ALA A 317 -12.40 0.27 -11.74
N ALA A 318 -12.71 1.54 -11.51
CA ALA A 318 -13.17 2.09 -10.24
C ALA A 318 -14.04 3.33 -10.47
N VAL A 319 -14.78 3.70 -9.42
CA VAL A 319 -15.42 5.03 -9.27
C VAL A 319 -14.65 5.81 -8.21
N MET A 320 -14.66 7.15 -8.27
CA MET A 320 -14.00 7.99 -7.29
C MET A 320 -14.98 9.02 -6.71
N ILE A 321 -14.98 9.15 -5.39
CA ILE A 321 -15.61 10.26 -4.67
C ILE A 321 -14.49 11.05 -3.99
N GLU A 322 -14.38 12.35 -4.28
CA GLU A 322 -13.44 13.21 -3.55
C GLU A 322 -13.94 13.40 -2.09
N GLU A 323 -13.02 13.41 -1.12
CA GLU A 323 -13.39 13.52 0.31
C GLU A 323 -14.27 14.74 0.62
N LYS A 324 -14.13 15.84 -0.12
CA LYS A 324 -14.94 17.05 0.04
C LYS A 324 -16.42 16.86 -0.35
N ASP A 325 -16.69 15.90 -1.22
CA ASP A 325 -18.03 15.56 -1.75
C ASP A 325 -18.61 14.33 -1.06
N LEU A 326 -17.88 13.75 -0.10
CA LEU A 326 -18.27 12.55 0.63
C LEU A 326 -19.25 12.91 1.75
N THR A 327 -20.47 12.40 1.65
CA THR A 327 -21.52 12.43 2.67
C THR A 327 -22.12 11.04 2.84
N ALA A 328 -22.92 10.82 3.88
CA ALA A 328 -23.69 9.59 4.04
C ALA A 328 -24.58 9.32 2.81
N GLN A 329 -25.24 10.35 2.29
CA GLN A 329 -26.12 10.25 1.15
C GLN A 329 -25.34 9.92 -0.13
N THR A 330 -24.29 10.67 -0.49
CA THR A 330 -23.53 10.43 -1.71
C THR A 330 -22.84 9.06 -1.71
N LEU A 331 -22.37 8.60 -0.55
CA LEU A 331 -21.81 7.25 -0.41
C LEU A 331 -22.87 6.18 -0.66
N LYS A 332 -24.02 6.29 0.02
CA LYS A 332 -25.13 5.32 -0.11
C LYS A 332 -25.67 5.27 -1.55
N GLU A 333 -25.92 6.42 -2.15
CA GLU A 333 -26.41 6.50 -3.56
C GLU A 333 -25.43 5.81 -4.52
N GLN A 334 -24.12 6.05 -4.39
CA GLN A 334 -23.13 5.43 -5.27
C GLN A 334 -23.00 3.92 -5.05
N ILE A 335 -23.14 3.44 -3.81
CA ILE A 335 -23.18 2.00 -3.50
C ILE A 335 -24.43 1.38 -4.14
N ASP A 336 -25.63 1.98 -3.94
CA ASP A 336 -26.87 1.48 -4.48
C ASP A 336 -26.85 1.39 -6.02
N GLU A 337 -26.33 2.42 -6.69
CA GLU A 337 -26.19 2.46 -8.13
C GLU A 337 -25.38 1.27 -8.65
N LEU A 338 -24.21 1.01 -8.04
CA LEU A 338 -23.33 -0.09 -8.44
C LEU A 338 -23.94 -1.45 -8.10
N MET A 339 -24.46 -1.61 -6.89
CA MET A 339 -25.07 -2.89 -6.44
C MET A 339 -26.33 -3.25 -7.20
N ALA A 340 -27.06 -2.27 -7.74
CA ALA A 340 -28.21 -2.51 -8.62
C ALA A 340 -27.80 -2.91 -10.05
N SER A 341 -26.51 -2.88 -10.41
CA SER A 341 -26.01 -3.17 -11.76
C SER A 341 -24.92 -4.25 -11.76
N PRO A 342 -25.27 -5.54 -11.66
CA PRO A 342 -24.30 -6.65 -11.69
C PRO A 342 -23.42 -6.66 -12.95
N SER A 343 -23.97 -6.21 -14.08
CA SER A 343 -23.21 -6.10 -15.34
C SER A 343 -22.11 -5.04 -15.27
N GLN A 344 -22.35 -3.92 -14.59
CA GLN A 344 -21.35 -2.87 -14.37
C GLN A 344 -20.27 -3.34 -13.40
N LEU A 345 -20.64 -3.98 -12.29
CA LEU A 345 -19.68 -4.57 -11.35
C LEU A 345 -18.78 -5.58 -12.07
N LYS A 346 -19.35 -6.48 -12.88
CA LYS A 346 -18.56 -7.43 -13.66
C LYS A 346 -17.57 -6.75 -14.61
N GLN A 347 -18.00 -5.72 -15.35
CA GLN A 347 -17.09 -4.95 -16.23
C GLN A 347 -15.98 -4.25 -15.45
N MET A 348 -16.31 -3.66 -14.30
CA MET A 348 -15.30 -3.04 -13.41
C MET A 348 -14.30 -4.08 -12.93
N SER A 349 -14.77 -5.25 -12.51
CA SER A 349 -13.94 -6.37 -12.07
C SER A 349 -12.94 -6.81 -13.16
N GLU A 350 -13.42 -7.06 -14.37
CA GLU A 350 -12.58 -7.45 -15.51
C GLU A 350 -11.53 -6.38 -15.83
N LYS A 351 -11.91 -5.11 -15.81
CA LYS A 351 -10.99 -3.99 -16.05
C LYS A 351 -9.97 -3.84 -14.92
N ALA A 352 -10.39 -3.97 -13.66
CA ALA A 352 -9.48 -3.96 -12.51
C ALA A 352 -8.46 -5.10 -12.61
N LYS A 353 -8.90 -6.31 -12.94
CA LYS A 353 -8.04 -7.48 -13.11
C LYS A 353 -7.02 -7.31 -14.24
N ASN A 354 -7.39 -6.67 -15.34
CA ASN A 354 -6.48 -6.36 -16.45
C ASN A 354 -5.39 -5.34 -16.09
N LEU A 355 -5.62 -4.51 -15.07
CA LEU A 355 -4.61 -3.59 -14.53
C LEU A 355 -3.70 -4.26 -13.51
N GLY A 356 -4.12 -5.36 -12.92
CA GLY A 356 -3.38 -6.10 -11.91
C GLY A 356 -2.10 -6.72 -12.45
N LYS A 357 -1.17 -6.95 -11.53
CA LYS A 357 0.09 -7.66 -11.77
C LYS A 357 0.21 -8.81 -10.77
N PRO A 358 -0.41 -9.97 -11.10
CA PRO A 358 -0.41 -11.12 -10.18
C PRO A 358 0.97 -11.75 -10.00
N ASP A 359 1.92 -11.46 -10.89
CA ASP A 359 3.31 -11.91 -10.91
C ASP A 359 4.31 -10.86 -10.41
N ALA A 360 3.84 -9.85 -9.66
CA ALA A 360 4.64 -8.68 -9.32
C ALA A 360 5.90 -9.00 -8.51
N ILE A 361 5.84 -9.93 -7.57
CA ILE A 361 7.00 -10.35 -6.77
C ILE A 361 8.01 -11.07 -7.68
N ASP A 362 7.55 -12.01 -8.48
CA ASP A 362 8.40 -12.78 -9.40
C ASP A 362 9.08 -11.86 -10.41
N ALA A 363 8.33 -10.94 -11.01
CA ALA A 363 8.88 -9.96 -11.95
C ALA A 363 9.96 -9.08 -11.30
N LEU A 364 9.74 -8.64 -10.04
CA LEU A 364 10.70 -7.82 -9.32
C LEU A 364 11.95 -8.63 -8.93
N VAL A 365 11.78 -9.86 -8.48
CA VAL A 365 12.90 -10.77 -8.14
C VAL A 365 13.76 -11.06 -9.36
N VAL A 366 13.17 -11.31 -10.53
CA VAL A 366 13.91 -11.49 -11.79
C VAL A 366 14.80 -10.26 -12.10
N GLU A 367 14.31 -9.05 -11.89
CA GLU A 367 15.12 -7.84 -12.10
C GLU A 367 16.24 -7.70 -11.05
N ILE A 368 15.99 -8.12 -9.81
CA ILE A 368 17.03 -8.16 -8.76
C ILE A 368 18.11 -9.18 -9.12
N GLU A 369 17.74 -10.40 -9.54
CA GLU A 369 18.66 -11.45 -9.95
C GLU A 369 19.55 -11.04 -11.13
N LYS A 370 19.02 -10.24 -12.08
CA LYS A 370 19.79 -9.69 -13.20
C LYS A 370 20.86 -8.68 -12.75
N LEU A 371 20.69 -8.02 -11.62
CA LEU A 371 21.66 -7.06 -11.09
C LEU A 371 22.83 -7.71 -10.35
N VAL A 372 22.66 -8.94 -9.88
CA VAL A 372 23.66 -9.69 -9.08
C VAL A 372 24.59 -10.53 -9.96
N LYS A 373 24.67 -10.24 -11.24
CA LYS A 373 25.47 -11.02 -12.22
C LYS A 373 26.96 -10.92 -12.01
#